data_5e9f189f7092d4b06d0317cb61e14c6d
#
_entry.id   5e9f189f7092d4b06d0317cb61e14c6d
#
_cell.length_a   1.000
_cell.length_b   1.000
_cell.length_c   1.000
_cell.angle_alpha   90.00
_cell.angle_beta   90.00
_cell.angle_gamma   90.00
#
_symmetry.space_group_name_H-M   'P 1'
#
loop_
_entity.id
_entity.type
_entity.pdbx_description
1 polymer ?
#
loop_
_entity_poly.entity_id
_entity_poly.type
_entity_poly.pdbx_seq_one_letter_code
_entity_poly.pdbx_strand_id
1 'polypeptide(L)'
;MLLTNRTGVKNTRDLLRAFGGLNETYGCTEAEYSGGMNFSARDFPALSTRLPRRRLQELAGLNGMYHLNGLLTVCGQDLVYTPDEAPAQPVTVKNAVADSRKTMVGIGTKILIFPDKVAFDTADGSAAPLGAAWEAGSLSVSFAPCDASGNTYEVKDKGTKEPEHPQDGQLFLKLNEPDKPYSAENTLEVYSEASDNWTVIPLDYCLVTAEGIGAEFRVWDTVTLTGTGAEQADQWAGLDGDRIVYGVTETTLRLRADPGGEHFYGRLVHNGSSAVWVSMDGTQREEYFPAEGVKAERRVPDLEYLTECDNRVWGCSSSENVIYACKLGDPTNWFSYRGIAADSYAVTVGSDGPFT
;
A
#
# COMPACT_ATOMS: atom_id res chain seq x y z
N MET A 1 -39.77 -70.31 -33.93
CA MET A 1 -39.01 -69.14 -33.41
C MET A 1 -37.70 -69.09 -34.20
N LEU A 2 -37.61 -68.26 -35.24
CA LEU A 2 -36.44 -68.16 -36.11
C LEU A 2 -35.44 -67.23 -35.41
N LEU A 3 -34.34 -67.79 -34.92
CA LEU A 3 -33.18 -67.01 -34.43
C LEU A 3 -32.55 -66.34 -35.66
N THR A 4 -32.72 -65.04 -35.78
CA THR A 4 -32.00 -64.23 -36.75
C THR A 4 -30.50 -64.34 -36.48
N ASN A 5 -29.75 -64.80 -37.47
CA ASN A 5 -28.29 -64.86 -37.44
C ASN A 5 -27.74 -63.46 -37.29
N ARG A 6 -27.22 -63.15 -36.13
CA ARG A 6 -26.49 -61.90 -35.91
C ARG A 6 -25.21 -61.99 -36.76
N THR A 7 -25.19 -61.28 -37.86
CA THR A 7 -23.97 -60.98 -38.58
C THR A 7 -22.98 -60.40 -37.57
N GLY A 8 -21.85 -61.09 -37.41
CA GLY A 8 -20.80 -60.65 -36.49
C GLY A 8 -20.44 -59.19 -36.80
N VAL A 9 -20.54 -58.36 -35.77
CA VAL A 9 -20.03 -57.00 -35.85
C VAL A 9 -18.54 -57.07 -36.15
N LYS A 10 -18.14 -56.54 -37.33
CA LYS A 10 -16.70 -56.41 -37.61
C LYS A 10 -16.09 -55.52 -36.51
N ASN A 11 -15.19 -56.12 -35.74
CA ASN A 11 -14.36 -55.36 -34.86
C ASN A 11 -13.39 -54.48 -35.69
N THR A 12 -13.76 -53.22 -35.87
CA THR A 12 -12.84 -52.19 -36.37
C THR A 12 -11.90 -51.82 -35.24
N ARG A 13 -10.63 -51.91 -35.52
CA ARG A 13 -9.59 -51.44 -34.56
C ARG A 13 -8.97 -50.19 -35.17
N ASP A 14 -9.32 -49.06 -34.60
CA ASP A 14 -8.67 -47.80 -34.92
C ASP A 14 -7.47 -47.56 -34.01
N LEU A 15 -6.32 -47.26 -34.59
CA LEU A 15 -5.10 -47.00 -33.88
C LEU A 15 -4.81 -45.49 -33.95
N LEU A 16 -5.07 -44.78 -32.86
CA LEU A 16 -4.63 -43.40 -32.69
C LEU A 16 -3.13 -43.39 -32.40
N ARG A 17 -2.32 -42.86 -33.31
CA ARG A 17 -0.85 -42.73 -33.15
C ARG A 17 -0.43 -41.40 -32.57
N ALA A 18 -1.26 -40.39 -32.61
CA ALA A 18 -1.04 -39.08 -32.04
C ALA A 18 -2.33 -38.62 -31.33
N PHE A 19 -2.19 -38.16 -30.11
CA PHE A 19 -3.31 -37.66 -29.32
C PHE A 19 -3.19 -36.14 -29.19
N GLY A 20 -4.13 -35.37 -29.72
CA GLY A 20 -4.09 -33.91 -29.81
C GLY A 20 -4.53 -33.16 -28.53
N GLY A 21 -5.12 -33.90 -27.57
CA GLY A 21 -5.58 -33.30 -26.32
C GLY A 21 -7.01 -32.75 -26.37
N LEU A 22 -7.32 -31.83 -25.46
CA LEU A 22 -8.62 -31.17 -25.37
C LEU A 22 -8.73 -30.05 -26.40
N ASN A 23 -9.76 -30.10 -27.21
CA ASN A 23 -10.11 -29.06 -28.17
C ASN A 23 -11.61 -28.75 -28.08
N GLU A 24 -11.95 -27.63 -27.47
CA GLU A 24 -13.33 -27.17 -27.24
C GLU A 24 -13.88 -26.38 -28.44
N THR A 25 -13.12 -26.26 -29.54
CA THR A 25 -13.60 -25.59 -30.77
C THR A 25 -14.43 -26.50 -31.62
N TYR A 26 -15.19 -25.94 -32.59
CA TYR A 26 -15.96 -26.69 -33.56
C TYR A 26 -15.13 -27.56 -34.51
N GLY A 27 -13.81 -27.37 -34.54
CA GLY A 27 -12.89 -28.12 -35.41
C GLY A 27 -12.22 -29.29 -34.72
N CYS A 28 -12.82 -29.91 -33.71
CA CYS A 28 -12.28 -31.09 -33.02
C CYS A 28 -12.10 -32.26 -34.02
N THR A 29 -10.89 -32.79 -34.11
CA THR A 29 -10.52 -33.90 -34.97
C THR A 29 -10.68 -35.24 -34.24
N GLU A 30 -10.61 -36.37 -34.98
CA GLU A 30 -10.66 -37.70 -34.35
C GLU A 30 -9.50 -38.01 -33.40
N ALA A 31 -8.41 -37.23 -33.48
CA ALA A 31 -7.27 -37.34 -32.59
C ALA A 31 -7.41 -36.51 -31.31
N GLU A 32 -8.44 -35.73 -31.17
CA GLU A 32 -8.71 -34.81 -30.09
C GLU A 32 -10.03 -35.16 -29.37
N TYR A 33 -10.25 -34.63 -28.19
CA TYR A 33 -11.54 -34.75 -27.50
C TYR A 33 -12.07 -33.37 -27.11
N SER A 34 -13.37 -33.18 -27.22
CA SER A 34 -14.07 -31.94 -26.94
C SER A 34 -14.56 -31.83 -25.49
N GLY A 35 -14.47 -32.89 -24.75
CA GLY A 35 -14.81 -32.93 -23.34
C GLY A 35 -14.48 -34.27 -22.71
N GLY A 36 -14.20 -34.27 -21.43
CA GLY A 36 -13.89 -35.48 -20.73
C GLY A 36 -14.02 -35.31 -19.22
N MET A 37 -14.40 -36.36 -18.53
CA MET A 37 -14.52 -36.40 -17.11
C MET A 37 -13.63 -37.49 -16.53
N ASN A 38 -12.88 -37.18 -15.46
CA ASN A 38 -12.00 -38.12 -14.78
C ASN A 38 -10.80 -38.66 -15.58
N PHE A 39 -10.37 -37.91 -16.58
CA PHE A 39 -9.13 -38.18 -17.31
C PHE A 39 -7.96 -37.32 -16.81
N SER A 40 -6.75 -37.84 -17.00
CA SER A 40 -5.50 -37.14 -16.71
C SER A 40 -4.53 -37.32 -17.90
N ALA A 41 -3.93 -36.22 -18.33
CA ALA A 41 -2.87 -36.20 -19.33
C ALA A 41 -1.46 -36.29 -18.73
N ARG A 42 -1.32 -36.63 -17.45
CA ARG A 42 -0.02 -36.72 -16.76
C ARG A 42 0.96 -37.67 -17.42
N ASP A 43 0.43 -38.74 -17.99
CA ASP A 43 1.23 -39.79 -18.61
C ASP A 43 1.25 -39.65 -20.14
N PHE A 44 1.18 -38.42 -20.65
CA PHE A 44 1.19 -38.17 -22.10
C PHE A 44 2.31 -38.98 -22.80
N PRO A 45 2.05 -39.66 -23.90
CA PRO A 45 0.84 -39.60 -24.77
C PRO A 45 -0.31 -40.54 -24.38
N ALA A 46 -0.23 -41.20 -23.23
CA ALA A 46 -1.31 -42.04 -22.75
C ALA A 46 -2.36 -41.21 -21.97
N LEU A 47 -3.63 -41.45 -22.26
CA LEU A 47 -4.74 -40.98 -21.43
C LEU A 47 -4.96 -41.96 -20.30
N SER A 48 -4.73 -41.53 -19.08
CA SER A 48 -4.97 -42.33 -17.88
C SER A 48 -6.24 -41.87 -17.17
N THR A 49 -6.84 -42.74 -16.38
CA THR A 49 -7.91 -42.33 -15.48
C THR A 49 -7.35 -41.48 -14.34
N ARG A 50 -8.08 -40.47 -13.94
CA ARG A 50 -7.73 -39.69 -12.76
C ARG A 50 -7.69 -40.59 -11.52
N LEU A 51 -6.64 -40.43 -10.72
CA LEU A 51 -6.54 -41.13 -9.44
C LEU A 51 -7.73 -40.76 -8.52
N PRO A 52 -8.22 -41.73 -7.73
CA PRO A 52 -9.31 -41.44 -6.79
C PRO A 52 -8.90 -40.34 -5.80
N ARG A 53 -9.87 -39.49 -5.49
CA ARG A 53 -9.67 -38.50 -4.43
C ARG A 53 -9.66 -39.20 -3.09
N ARG A 54 -8.69 -38.89 -2.26
CA ARG A 54 -8.64 -39.32 -0.85
C ARG A 54 -8.90 -38.10 0.02
N ARG A 55 -9.76 -38.25 1.02
CA ARG A 55 -9.94 -37.26 2.08
C ARG A 55 -8.65 -37.20 2.91
N LEU A 56 -8.02 -36.06 2.96
CA LEU A 56 -6.79 -35.84 3.74
C LEU A 56 -7.12 -35.40 5.16
N GLN A 57 -8.04 -34.45 5.30
CA GLN A 57 -8.42 -33.83 6.56
C GLN A 57 -9.86 -33.34 6.53
N GLU A 58 -10.51 -33.23 7.68
CA GLU A 58 -11.76 -32.52 7.86
C GLU A 58 -11.47 -31.21 8.55
N LEU A 59 -11.89 -30.10 7.94
CA LEU A 59 -11.71 -28.75 8.45
C LEU A 59 -13.10 -28.14 8.66
N ALA A 60 -13.38 -27.71 9.89
CA ALA A 60 -14.61 -27.00 10.19
C ALA A 60 -14.42 -25.49 9.92
N GLY A 61 -15.43 -24.84 9.34
CA GLY A 61 -15.39 -23.39 9.11
C GLY A 61 -14.26 -22.92 8.18
N LEU A 62 -13.98 -23.69 7.11
CA LEU A 62 -12.94 -23.33 6.15
C LEU A 62 -13.36 -22.12 5.32
N ASN A 63 -12.70 -21.01 5.52
CA ASN A 63 -12.89 -19.72 4.83
C ASN A 63 -11.98 -19.52 3.62
N GLY A 64 -10.86 -20.24 3.57
CA GLY A 64 -9.92 -20.17 2.47
C GLY A 64 -8.74 -21.12 2.66
N MET A 65 -8.04 -21.40 1.56
CA MET A 65 -6.77 -22.13 1.59
C MET A 65 -5.88 -21.67 0.46
N TYR A 66 -4.59 -21.65 0.72
CA TYR A 66 -3.56 -21.27 -0.25
C TYR A 66 -2.29 -22.10 -0.01
N HIS A 67 -1.60 -22.45 -1.09
CA HIS A 67 -0.35 -23.19 -1.01
C HIS A 67 0.83 -22.35 -1.47
N LEU A 68 1.79 -22.13 -0.58
CA LEU A 68 3.08 -21.50 -0.83
C LEU A 68 4.09 -22.07 0.17
N ASN A 69 5.02 -22.91 -0.30
CA ASN A 69 5.99 -23.64 0.54
C ASN A 69 5.34 -24.43 1.70
N GLY A 70 4.05 -24.64 1.63
CA GLY A 70 3.19 -25.28 2.61
C GLY A 70 1.75 -24.88 2.40
N LEU A 71 0.84 -25.51 3.12
CA LEU A 71 -0.58 -25.26 3.02
C LEU A 71 -1.04 -24.33 4.15
N LEU A 72 -1.47 -23.11 3.79
CA LEU A 72 -2.20 -22.21 4.67
C LEU A 72 -3.69 -22.49 4.56
N THR A 73 -4.34 -22.72 5.70
CA THR A 73 -5.80 -22.84 5.82
C THR A 73 -6.32 -21.78 6.77
N VAL A 74 -7.47 -21.18 6.43
CA VAL A 74 -8.17 -20.23 7.28
C VAL A 74 -9.42 -20.90 7.81
N CYS A 75 -9.45 -21.17 9.11
CA CYS A 75 -10.57 -21.84 9.78
C CYS A 75 -11.16 -20.88 10.81
N GLY A 76 -12.37 -20.36 10.53
CA GLY A 76 -12.93 -19.27 11.31
C GLY A 76 -12.03 -18.03 11.26
N GLN A 77 -11.49 -17.64 12.42
CA GLN A 77 -10.57 -16.49 12.56
C GLN A 77 -9.09 -16.87 12.60
N ASP A 78 -8.78 -18.18 12.61
CA ASP A 78 -7.43 -18.68 12.81
C ASP A 78 -6.75 -19.02 11.48
N LEU A 79 -5.47 -18.69 11.39
CA LEU A 79 -4.58 -19.12 10.32
C LEU A 79 -3.81 -20.36 10.78
N VAL A 80 -3.86 -21.43 10.00
CA VAL A 80 -3.09 -22.65 10.27
C VAL A 80 -2.23 -22.95 9.06
N TYR A 81 -0.92 -22.84 9.23
CA TYR A 81 0.07 -23.10 8.19
C TYR A 81 0.78 -24.41 8.46
N THR A 82 0.79 -25.29 7.47
CA THR A 82 1.47 -26.59 7.50
C THR A 82 2.59 -26.57 6.49
N PRO A 83 3.87 -26.40 6.89
CA PRO A 83 5.00 -26.38 5.98
C PRO A 83 5.18 -27.72 5.27
N ASP A 84 5.55 -27.70 3.99
CA ASP A 84 5.81 -28.93 3.22
C ASP A 84 7.00 -29.72 3.77
N GLU A 85 8.04 -29.03 4.26
CA GLU A 85 9.25 -29.65 4.81
C GLU A 85 9.05 -30.19 6.24
N ALA A 86 8.08 -29.65 6.97
CA ALA A 86 7.79 -30.02 8.36
C ALA A 86 6.29 -30.16 8.65
N PRO A 87 5.57 -31.08 7.98
CA PRO A 87 4.11 -31.17 8.09
C PRO A 87 3.61 -31.59 9.48
N ALA A 88 4.49 -32.10 10.34
CA ALA A 88 4.17 -32.45 11.73
C ALA A 88 4.23 -31.24 12.70
N GLN A 89 4.68 -30.08 12.23
CA GLN A 89 4.84 -28.87 13.04
C GLN A 89 4.04 -27.70 12.43
N PRO A 90 2.71 -27.74 12.46
CA PRO A 90 1.91 -26.64 11.96
C PRO A 90 2.04 -25.40 12.86
N VAL A 91 2.10 -24.24 12.22
CA VAL A 91 2.08 -22.93 12.88
C VAL A 91 0.63 -22.43 12.91
N THR A 92 0.17 -21.96 14.07
CA THR A 92 -1.18 -21.39 14.21
C THR A 92 -1.11 -19.97 14.72
N VAL A 93 -1.70 -19.03 13.96
CA VAL A 93 -1.91 -17.66 14.39
C VAL A 93 -3.39 -17.49 14.69
N LYS A 94 -3.73 -17.23 15.96
CA LYS A 94 -5.11 -17.13 16.42
C LYS A 94 -5.67 -15.73 16.23
N ASN A 95 -6.96 -15.66 15.90
CA ASN A 95 -7.70 -14.39 15.75
C ASN A 95 -7.01 -13.38 14.80
N ALA A 96 -6.36 -13.88 13.77
CA ALA A 96 -5.61 -13.05 12.82
C ALA A 96 -6.49 -12.38 11.76
N VAL A 97 -7.68 -12.93 11.50
CA VAL A 97 -8.58 -12.49 10.44
C VAL A 97 -10.04 -12.59 10.89
N ALA A 98 -10.95 -11.94 10.18
CA ALA A 98 -12.39 -12.09 10.42
C ALA A 98 -12.90 -13.47 9.96
N ASP A 99 -14.02 -13.92 10.50
CA ASP A 99 -14.69 -15.16 10.06
C ASP A 99 -15.52 -14.89 8.79
N SER A 100 -14.85 -14.89 7.65
CA SER A 100 -15.44 -14.66 6.33
C SER A 100 -14.59 -15.33 5.23
N ARG A 101 -15.17 -15.49 4.03
CA ARG A 101 -14.44 -16.01 2.87
C ARG A 101 -13.20 -15.18 2.56
N LYS A 102 -12.09 -15.83 2.24
CA LYS A 102 -10.80 -15.21 1.92
C LYS A 102 -10.43 -15.38 0.46
N THR A 103 -9.86 -14.30 -0.11
CA THR A 103 -9.09 -14.34 -1.34
C THR A 103 -7.62 -14.16 -0.97
N MET A 104 -6.76 -14.99 -1.52
CA MET A 104 -5.34 -15.01 -1.15
C MET A 104 -4.45 -15.03 -2.37
N VAL A 105 -3.29 -14.41 -2.24
CA VAL A 105 -2.24 -14.39 -3.28
C VAL A 105 -0.87 -14.45 -2.62
N GLY A 106 0.06 -15.17 -3.23
CA GLY A 106 1.44 -15.27 -2.75
C GLY A 106 2.35 -14.28 -3.48
N ILE A 107 3.29 -13.68 -2.74
CA ILE A 107 4.39 -12.88 -3.28
C ILE A 107 5.65 -13.11 -2.42
N GLY A 108 6.73 -13.59 -3.02
CA GLY A 108 7.93 -13.98 -2.27
C GLY A 108 7.61 -15.04 -1.22
N THR A 109 7.86 -14.75 0.05
CA THR A 109 7.52 -15.62 1.19
C THR A 109 6.15 -15.32 1.80
N LYS A 110 5.47 -14.27 1.35
CA LYS A 110 4.24 -13.77 1.96
C LYS A 110 2.99 -14.24 1.24
N ILE A 111 1.98 -14.59 2.02
CA ILE A 111 0.61 -14.85 1.55
C ILE A 111 -0.24 -13.68 2.03
N LEU A 112 -0.77 -12.91 1.08
CA LEU A 112 -1.67 -11.80 1.37
C LEU A 112 -3.10 -12.30 1.44
N ILE A 113 -3.84 -11.85 2.45
CA ILE A 113 -5.18 -12.33 2.80
C ILE A 113 -6.14 -11.15 2.78
N PHE A 114 -7.11 -11.20 1.87
CA PHE A 114 -8.19 -10.23 1.74
C PHE A 114 -9.55 -10.85 2.06
N PRO A 115 -10.52 -10.06 2.57
CA PRO A 115 -10.53 -8.60 2.73
C PRO A 115 -9.79 -8.06 3.98
N ASP A 116 -9.22 -8.93 4.83
CA ASP A 116 -8.65 -8.51 6.13
C ASP A 116 -7.37 -7.68 5.99
N LYS A 117 -6.75 -7.65 4.80
CA LYS A 117 -5.51 -6.91 4.53
C LYS A 117 -4.37 -7.33 5.47
N VAL A 118 -4.20 -8.65 5.61
CA VAL A 118 -3.17 -9.28 6.44
C VAL A 118 -2.17 -10.01 5.55
N ALA A 119 -0.89 -9.92 5.87
CA ALA A 119 0.17 -10.73 5.29
C ALA A 119 0.60 -11.81 6.28
N PHE A 120 0.59 -13.06 5.84
CA PHE A 120 1.21 -14.17 6.55
C PHE A 120 2.57 -14.46 5.91
N ASP A 121 3.66 -14.49 6.70
CA ASP A 121 5.00 -14.82 6.20
C ASP A 121 5.30 -16.30 6.44
N THR A 122 5.53 -17.04 5.36
CA THR A 122 5.84 -18.49 5.43
C THR A 122 7.24 -18.78 5.97
N ALA A 123 8.13 -17.79 6.02
CA ALA A 123 9.50 -17.95 6.48
C ALA A 123 9.60 -18.02 8.02
N ASP A 124 8.78 -17.26 8.73
CA ASP A 124 8.80 -17.19 10.19
C ASP A 124 7.46 -17.56 10.84
N GLY A 125 6.40 -17.75 10.03
CA GLY A 125 5.06 -18.07 10.52
C GLY A 125 4.32 -16.91 11.17
N SER A 126 4.76 -15.67 10.98
CA SER A 126 4.13 -14.48 11.52
C SER A 126 3.00 -13.97 10.65
N ALA A 127 2.05 -13.26 11.26
CA ALA A 127 1.02 -12.52 10.54
C ALA A 127 1.04 -11.05 10.99
N ALA A 128 0.95 -10.13 10.02
CA ALA A 128 0.95 -8.70 10.27
C ALA A 128 -0.03 -7.97 9.32
N PRO A 129 -0.61 -6.83 9.72
CA PRO A 129 -1.38 -5.99 8.82
C PRO A 129 -0.56 -5.53 7.61
N LEU A 130 -1.18 -5.45 6.44
CA LEU A 130 -0.58 -4.86 5.25
C LEU A 130 -0.49 -3.33 5.35
N GLY A 131 -1.52 -2.72 5.92
CA GLY A 131 -1.57 -1.29 6.19
C GLY A 131 -0.91 -0.95 7.53
N ALA A 132 -0.84 0.35 7.81
CA ALA A 132 -0.46 0.89 9.10
C ALA A 132 -1.32 2.11 9.39
N ALA A 133 -1.64 2.34 10.65
CA ALA A 133 -2.43 3.49 11.07
C ALA A 133 -1.93 4.02 12.42
N TRP A 134 -1.85 5.34 12.52
CA TRP A 134 -1.59 6.04 13.73
C TRP A 134 -2.62 7.17 13.91
N GLU A 135 -3.13 7.34 15.11
CA GLU A 135 -4.10 8.39 15.44
C GLU A 135 -3.61 9.18 16.65
N ALA A 136 -3.64 10.49 16.54
CA ALA A 136 -3.21 11.38 17.63
C ALA A 136 -4.11 11.27 18.86
N GLY A 137 -5.41 11.10 18.68
CA GLY A 137 -6.36 11.18 19.79
C GLY A 137 -6.22 12.52 20.52
N SER A 138 -5.75 12.50 21.78
CA SER A 138 -5.47 13.68 22.58
C SER A 138 -4.00 14.13 22.60
N LEU A 139 -3.12 13.42 21.87
CA LEU A 139 -1.70 13.76 21.80
C LEU A 139 -1.49 15.06 21.02
N SER A 140 -0.45 15.77 21.38
CA SER A 140 -0.01 16.94 20.60
C SER A 140 0.77 16.49 19.37
N VAL A 141 0.46 17.11 18.23
CA VAL A 141 1.16 16.88 16.97
C VAL A 141 1.65 18.22 16.45
N SER A 142 2.89 18.30 16.02
CA SER A 142 3.41 19.50 15.38
C SER A 142 3.92 19.22 13.97
N PHE A 143 3.66 20.15 13.08
CA PHE A 143 4.10 20.17 11.68
C PHE A 143 5.00 21.38 11.51
N ALA A 144 6.23 21.19 11.09
CA ALA A 144 7.20 22.28 10.90
C ALA A 144 8.01 22.08 9.61
N PRO A 145 8.35 23.15 8.88
CA PRO A 145 9.30 23.08 7.81
C PRO A 145 10.66 22.59 8.34
N CYS A 146 11.32 21.76 7.56
CA CYS A 146 12.65 21.27 7.89
C CYS A 146 13.53 21.11 6.65
N ASP A 147 14.83 20.94 6.88
CA ASP A 147 15.79 20.62 5.83
C ASP A 147 15.71 19.13 5.42
N ALA A 148 16.53 18.76 4.45
CA ALA A 148 16.64 17.38 3.98
C ALA A 148 17.17 16.40 5.06
N SER A 149 17.71 16.88 6.16
CA SER A 149 18.17 16.08 7.31
C SER A 149 17.15 15.99 8.43
N GLY A 150 16.07 16.80 8.38
CA GLY A 150 15.02 16.87 9.38
C GLY A 150 15.24 17.91 10.46
N ASN A 151 16.19 18.82 10.27
CA ASN A 151 16.38 19.95 11.19
C ASN A 151 15.38 21.05 10.88
N THR A 152 14.66 21.52 11.88
CA THR A 152 13.74 22.66 11.75
C THR A 152 14.53 23.98 11.70
N TYR A 153 13.97 24.95 10.99
CA TYR A 153 14.59 26.26 10.88
C TYR A 153 14.28 27.14 12.09
N GLU A 154 15.32 27.70 12.72
CA GLU A 154 15.19 28.70 13.76
C GLU A 154 15.51 30.06 13.16
N VAL A 155 14.49 30.91 13.03
CA VAL A 155 14.61 32.24 12.47
C VAL A 155 14.57 33.27 13.59
N LYS A 156 15.62 34.10 13.69
CA LYS A 156 15.71 35.17 14.70
C LYS A 156 15.39 36.55 14.12
N ASP A 157 15.68 36.72 12.85
CA ASP A 157 15.59 37.99 12.15
C ASP A 157 14.50 37.96 11.08
N LYS A 158 13.65 38.96 11.07
CA LYS A 158 12.59 39.14 10.07
C LYS A 158 12.42 40.60 9.67
N GLY A 159 11.94 40.84 8.48
CA GLY A 159 11.64 42.19 8.01
C GLY A 159 11.38 42.25 6.52
N THR A 160 11.01 43.41 6.03
CA THR A 160 10.81 43.66 4.59
C THR A 160 12.11 43.98 3.86
N LYS A 161 13.20 44.23 4.61
CA LYS A 161 14.54 44.50 4.08
C LYS A 161 15.57 43.64 4.79
N GLU A 162 16.49 43.12 4.03
CA GLU A 162 17.60 42.32 4.53
C GLU A 162 18.52 43.12 5.46
N PRO A 163 19.15 42.48 6.45
CA PRO A 163 20.15 43.10 7.34
C PRO A 163 21.34 43.66 6.55
N GLU A 164 21.87 44.82 6.97
CA GLU A 164 23.01 45.49 6.31
C GLU A 164 24.34 44.76 6.51
N HIS A 165 24.48 44.00 7.61
CA HIS A 165 25.70 43.27 7.96
C HIS A 165 25.36 41.82 8.34
N PRO A 166 24.98 40.97 7.37
CA PRO A 166 24.64 39.60 7.65
C PRO A 166 25.87 38.76 7.96
N GLN A 167 25.65 37.65 8.68
CA GLN A 167 26.69 36.64 8.95
C GLN A 167 26.47 35.43 8.02
N ASP A 168 27.55 34.73 7.70
CA ASP A 168 27.46 33.51 6.89
C ASP A 168 26.54 32.48 7.54
N GLY A 169 25.61 31.94 6.76
CA GLY A 169 24.58 31.01 7.24
C GLY A 169 23.43 31.65 8.02
N GLN A 170 23.39 33.00 8.15
CA GLN A 170 22.26 33.66 8.81
C GLN A 170 20.95 33.41 8.07
N LEU A 171 19.90 33.02 8.83
CA LEU A 171 18.55 32.87 8.30
C LEU A 171 17.79 34.17 8.49
N PHE A 172 17.03 34.54 7.47
CA PHE A 172 16.20 35.73 7.46
C PHE A 172 14.82 35.43 6.86
N LEU A 173 13.75 35.74 7.60
CA LEU A 173 12.39 35.69 7.08
C LEU A 173 12.05 37.04 6.43
N LYS A 174 12.12 37.09 5.11
CA LYS A 174 11.78 38.25 4.33
C LYS A 174 10.28 38.37 4.18
N LEU A 175 9.71 39.40 4.74
CA LEU A 175 8.29 39.66 4.74
C LEU A 175 7.91 40.48 3.49
N ASN A 176 6.84 40.09 2.82
CA ASN A 176 6.24 40.90 1.76
C ASN A 176 5.59 42.16 2.34
N GLU A 177 4.90 42.01 3.48
CA GLU A 177 4.28 43.10 4.22
C GLU A 177 4.76 43.09 5.70
N PRO A 178 5.02 44.27 6.33
CA PRO A 178 5.67 44.35 7.65
C PRO A 178 4.91 43.61 8.76
N ASP A 179 3.58 43.57 8.68
CA ASP A 179 2.72 43.04 9.74
C ASP A 179 2.12 41.67 9.39
N LYS A 180 2.61 41.02 8.31
CA LYS A 180 2.10 39.73 7.84
C LYS A 180 3.14 38.61 7.86
N PRO A 181 3.63 38.17 9.05
CA PRO A 181 4.62 37.11 9.14
C PRO A 181 4.12 35.75 8.67
N TYR A 182 2.82 35.63 8.37
CA TYR A 182 2.16 34.39 7.94
C TYR A 182 1.84 34.36 6.44
N SER A 183 2.20 35.41 5.67
CA SER A 183 1.89 35.46 4.24
C SER A 183 2.65 34.37 3.46
N ALA A 184 1.95 33.70 2.57
CA ALA A 184 2.56 32.74 1.63
C ALA A 184 3.54 33.42 0.65
N GLU A 185 3.47 34.74 0.50
CA GLU A 185 4.37 35.55 -0.32
C GLU A 185 5.73 35.85 0.37
N ASN A 186 5.87 35.49 1.64
CA ASN A 186 7.13 35.62 2.35
C ASN A 186 8.16 34.62 1.82
N THR A 187 9.45 34.87 2.04
CA THR A 187 10.54 33.96 1.69
C THR A 187 11.46 33.72 2.88
N LEU A 188 11.92 32.49 3.05
CA LEU A 188 12.99 32.17 3.97
C LEU A 188 14.30 32.19 3.19
N GLU A 189 15.22 33.02 3.62
CA GLU A 189 16.51 33.25 2.94
C GLU A 189 17.67 32.88 3.86
N VAL A 190 18.76 32.42 3.25
CA VAL A 190 20.05 32.19 3.92
C VAL A 190 21.12 33.03 3.23
N TYR A 191 21.94 33.72 4.03
CA TYR A 191 23.06 34.49 3.54
C TYR A 191 24.29 33.60 3.34
N SER A 192 24.99 33.83 2.25
CA SER A 192 26.30 33.22 1.99
C SER A 192 27.35 34.31 1.80
N GLU A 193 28.33 34.34 2.73
CA GLU A 193 29.47 35.27 2.64
C GLU A 193 30.32 35.00 1.38
N ALA A 194 30.43 33.75 0.97
CA ALA A 194 31.22 33.37 -0.22
C ALA A 194 30.65 33.94 -1.52
N SER A 195 29.36 34.16 -1.63
CA SER A 195 28.68 34.74 -2.80
C SER A 195 28.20 36.17 -2.57
N ASP A 196 28.35 36.69 -1.35
CA ASP A 196 27.78 37.96 -0.89
C ASP A 196 26.33 38.15 -1.29
N ASN A 197 25.52 37.09 -1.06
CA ASN A 197 24.13 37.06 -1.52
C ASN A 197 23.22 36.26 -0.61
N TRP A 198 21.95 36.68 -0.58
CA TRP A 198 20.85 35.93 0.02
C TRP A 198 20.26 34.95 -0.98
N THR A 199 20.02 33.74 -0.56
CA THR A 199 19.44 32.67 -1.36
C THR A 199 18.19 32.13 -0.69
N VAL A 200 17.11 32.03 -1.45
CA VAL A 200 15.84 31.48 -0.95
C VAL A 200 16.02 30.00 -0.64
N ILE A 201 15.60 29.58 0.52
CA ILE A 201 15.57 28.18 0.95
C ILE A 201 14.26 27.56 0.46
N PRO A 202 14.31 26.49 -0.36
CA PRO A 202 13.11 25.75 -0.69
C PRO A 202 12.62 24.98 0.53
N LEU A 203 11.34 25.15 0.90
CA LEU A 203 10.73 24.43 2.02
C LEU A 203 10.14 23.10 1.53
N ASP A 204 11.00 22.20 1.06
CA ASP A 204 10.59 20.96 0.41
C ASP A 204 10.12 19.87 1.40
N TYR A 205 10.41 20.03 2.69
CA TYR A 205 10.14 18.99 3.69
C TYR A 205 9.36 19.53 4.88
N CYS A 206 8.46 18.68 5.38
CA CYS A 206 7.73 18.85 6.61
C CYS A 206 8.16 17.81 7.64
N LEU A 207 8.52 18.24 8.83
CA LEU A 207 8.71 17.39 9.98
C LEU A 207 7.42 17.32 10.78
N VAL A 208 6.82 16.14 10.84
CA VAL A 208 5.69 15.83 11.73
C VAL A 208 6.27 15.24 13.00
N THR A 209 5.94 15.83 14.16
CA THR A 209 6.41 15.35 15.47
C THR A 209 5.22 15.00 16.34
N ALA A 210 5.17 13.74 16.79
CA ALA A 210 4.18 13.25 17.74
C ALA A 210 4.67 11.96 18.40
N GLU A 211 4.18 11.64 19.58
CA GLU A 211 4.54 10.41 20.28
C GLU A 211 4.08 9.17 19.49
N GLY A 212 5.01 8.26 19.23
CA GLY A 212 4.75 6.97 18.57
C GLY A 212 4.40 7.02 17.08
N ILE A 213 4.38 8.18 16.45
CA ILE A 213 3.94 8.32 15.06
C ILE A 213 4.81 7.52 14.07
N GLY A 214 6.08 7.33 14.38
CA GLY A 214 6.99 6.64 13.46
C GLY A 214 7.07 5.13 13.65
N ALA A 215 6.41 4.55 14.66
CA ALA A 215 6.56 3.14 15.02
C ALA A 215 6.12 2.18 13.90
N GLU A 216 5.07 2.53 13.16
CA GLU A 216 4.42 1.68 12.15
C GLU A 216 4.82 2.01 10.71
N PHE A 217 5.56 3.11 10.49
CA PHE A 217 5.91 3.60 9.16
C PHE A 217 7.39 3.39 8.85
N ARG A 218 7.70 3.37 7.55
CA ARG A 218 9.07 3.20 7.03
C ARG A 218 9.39 4.30 6.02
N VAL A 219 10.67 4.53 5.83
CA VAL A 219 11.15 5.39 4.74
C VAL A 219 10.65 4.83 3.40
N TRP A 220 10.10 5.71 2.58
CA TRP A 220 9.47 5.45 1.29
C TRP A 220 8.04 4.88 1.35
N ASP A 221 7.43 4.80 2.52
CA ASP A 221 5.99 4.63 2.60
C ASP A 221 5.26 5.86 2.04
N THR A 222 4.10 5.65 1.49
CA THR A 222 3.15 6.73 1.25
C THR A 222 2.14 6.74 2.39
N VAL A 223 2.13 7.84 3.12
CA VAL A 223 1.24 8.04 4.27
C VAL A 223 0.20 9.08 3.90
N THR A 224 -1.07 8.76 4.10
CA THR A 224 -2.18 9.70 4.01
C THR A 224 -2.34 10.39 5.35
N LEU A 225 -2.15 11.71 5.37
CA LEU A 225 -2.48 12.55 6.51
C LEU A 225 -3.92 13.06 6.39
N THR A 226 -4.62 13.11 7.50
CA THR A 226 -5.95 13.72 7.61
C THR A 226 -6.12 14.43 8.94
N GLY A 227 -7.02 15.40 8.99
CA GLY A 227 -7.38 16.11 10.23
C GLY A 227 -6.31 17.07 10.75
N THR A 228 -5.38 17.52 9.88
CA THR A 228 -4.33 18.46 10.32
C THR A 228 -4.86 19.87 10.61
N GLY A 229 -6.00 20.26 10.03
CA GLY A 229 -6.54 21.60 10.12
C GLY A 229 -5.80 22.65 9.27
N ALA A 230 -4.85 22.21 8.43
CA ALA A 230 -4.05 23.12 7.63
C ALA A 230 -4.84 23.88 6.57
N GLU A 231 -5.84 23.26 5.96
CA GLU A 231 -6.71 23.91 4.96
C GLU A 231 -7.45 25.13 5.52
N GLN A 232 -7.83 25.09 6.80
CA GLN A 232 -8.57 26.18 7.46
C GLN A 232 -7.66 27.37 7.80
N ALA A 233 -6.35 27.15 7.76
CA ALA A 233 -5.37 28.19 8.04
C ALA A 233 -4.98 29.01 6.81
N ASP A 234 -5.54 28.73 5.62
CA ASP A 234 -5.14 29.28 4.31
C ASP A 234 -3.62 29.15 4.03
N GLN A 235 -2.99 28.26 4.74
CA GLN A 235 -1.55 28.06 4.71
C GLN A 235 -1.27 26.57 4.66
N TRP A 236 -0.34 26.19 3.82
CA TRP A 236 -0.08 24.79 3.56
C TRP A 236 -1.29 24.03 3.03
N ALA A 237 -2.01 24.65 2.11
CA ALA A 237 -3.00 23.97 1.31
C ALA A 237 -2.42 22.63 0.81
N GLY A 238 -3.08 21.53 1.16
CA GLY A 238 -2.63 20.21 0.78
C GLY A 238 -1.65 19.53 1.74
N LEU A 239 -1.51 19.93 2.99
CA LEU A 239 -0.82 19.10 3.99
C LEU A 239 -1.57 17.78 4.21
N ASP A 240 -2.90 17.80 4.26
CA ASP A 240 -3.72 16.61 4.21
C ASP A 240 -3.59 15.91 2.85
N GLY A 241 -3.70 14.59 2.85
CA GLY A 241 -3.54 13.76 1.66
C GLY A 241 -2.28 12.90 1.66
N ASP A 242 -1.94 12.35 0.51
CA ASP A 242 -0.85 11.38 0.36
C ASP A 242 0.52 12.07 0.36
N ARG A 243 1.39 11.65 1.27
CA ARG A 243 2.74 12.17 1.46
C ARG A 243 3.76 11.05 1.50
N ILE A 244 4.89 11.25 0.85
CA ILE A 244 6.00 10.28 0.86
C ILE A 244 6.88 10.55 2.08
N VAL A 245 7.20 9.49 2.81
CA VAL A 245 8.06 9.50 3.98
C VAL A 245 9.53 9.43 3.56
N TYR A 246 10.31 10.44 3.90
CA TYR A 246 11.74 10.54 3.61
C TYR A 246 12.63 10.26 4.83
N GLY A 247 12.07 10.26 6.02
CA GLY A 247 12.76 9.94 7.25
C GLY A 247 11.79 9.55 8.35
N VAL A 248 12.20 8.65 9.22
CA VAL A 248 11.40 8.13 10.32
C VAL A 248 12.27 8.03 11.56
N THR A 249 11.76 8.52 12.69
CA THR A 249 12.21 8.16 14.02
C THR A 249 11.00 7.69 14.82
N GLU A 250 11.19 7.24 16.04
CA GLU A 250 10.08 6.82 16.90
C GLU A 250 8.97 7.89 17.03
N THR A 251 9.37 9.16 17.06
CA THR A 251 8.47 10.29 17.31
C THR A 251 8.33 11.25 16.13
N THR A 252 8.97 10.99 15.01
CA THR A 252 8.92 11.90 13.86
C THR A 252 8.74 11.19 12.53
N LEU A 253 8.00 11.86 11.63
CA LEU A 253 7.99 11.56 10.22
C LEU A 253 8.46 12.78 9.44
N ARG A 254 9.47 12.63 8.58
CA ARG A 254 9.85 13.64 7.61
C ARG A 254 9.17 13.35 6.28
N LEU A 255 8.26 14.21 5.92
CA LEU A 255 7.46 14.10 4.70
C LEU A 255 7.95 15.11 3.66
N ARG A 256 7.83 14.79 2.39
CA ARG A 256 8.01 15.78 1.35
C ARG A 256 6.78 16.67 1.25
N ALA A 257 6.97 17.99 1.37
CA ALA A 257 5.95 18.96 1.02
C ALA A 257 5.68 18.90 -0.50
N ASP A 258 4.48 19.27 -0.93
CA ASP A 258 4.18 19.32 -2.36
C ASP A 258 4.96 20.49 -2.99
N PRO A 259 5.82 20.26 -4.01
CA PRO A 259 6.65 21.31 -4.60
C PRO A 259 5.87 22.42 -5.33
N GLY A 260 4.55 22.36 -5.36
CA GLY A 260 3.67 23.38 -5.93
C GLY A 260 2.74 24.04 -4.91
N GLY A 261 2.85 23.68 -3.62
CA GLY A 261 2.00 24.21 -2.57
C GLY A 261 2.46 25.57 -2.04
N GLU A 262 1.58 26.30 -1.41
CA GLU A 262 1.91 27.52 -0.68
C GLU A 262 2.88 27.21 0.47
N HIS A 263 3.94 27.98 0.58
CA HIS A 263 4.98 27.75 1.56
C HIS A 263 4.53 28.17 2.96
N PHE A 264 4.95 27.39 3.92
CA PHE A 264 4.58 27.48 5.30
C PHE A 264 5.73 28.04 6.17
N TYR A 265 5.60 29.29 6.62
CA TYR A 265 6.64 29.96 7.38
C TYR A 265 6.40 29.92 8.90
N GLY A 266 6.30 28.71 9.44
CA GLY A 266 6.07 28.47 10.85
C GLY A 266 5.75 27.01 11.13
N ARG A 267 5.14 26.75 12.26
CA ARG A 267 4.69 25.41 12.63
C ARG A 267 3.20 25.43 12.98
N LEU A 268 2.52 24.40 12.59
CA LEU A 268 1.17 24.09 13.04
C LEU A 268 1.27 23.17 14.26
N VAL A 269 0.68 23.53 15.37
CA VAL A 269 0.64 22.71 16.57
C VAL A 269 -0.79 22.31 16.85
N HIS A 270 -1.04 21.02 16.82
CA HIS A 270 -2.34 20.42 17.06
C HIS A 270 -2.40 19.88 18.49
N ASN A 271 -3.44 20.28 19.23
CA ASN A 271 -3.68 19.88 20.61
C ASN A 271 -5.06 19.21 20.73
N GLY A 272 -5.16 17.95 20.30
CA GLY A 272 -6.43 17.22 20.34
C GLY A 272 -7.47 17.78 19.37
N SER A 273 -8.36 18.67 19.81
CA SER A 273 -9.49 19.18 19.02
C SER A 273 -9.24 20.53 18.34
N SER A 274 -8.07 21.12 18.50
CA SER A 274 -7.74 22.43 17.91
C SER A 274 -6.31 22.50 17.42
N ALA A 275 -6.07 23.32 16.41
CA ALA A 275 -4.75 23.60 15.88
C ALA A 275 -4.41 25.08 16.04
N VAL A 276 -3.17 25.37 16.36
CA VAL A 276 -2.63 26.72 16.55
C VAL A 276 -1.44 26.91 15.63
N TRP A 277 -1.45 28.02 14.92
CA TRP A 277 -0.37 28.45 14.08
C TRP A 277 0.70 29.23 14.89
N VAL A 278 1.98 28.88 14.74
CA VAL A 278 3.11 29.56 15.36
C VAL A 278 4.10 29.93 14.25
N SER A 279 4.36 31.21 14.06
CA SER A 279 5.32 31.65 13.04
C SER A 279 6.76 31.20 13.37
N MET A 280 7.66 31.27 12.40
CA MET A 280 9.08 30.87 12.59
C MET A 280 9.79 31.68 13.66
N ASP A 281 9.37 32.90 13.91
CA ASP A 281 9.91 33.76 14.98
C ASP A 281 9.28 33.52 16.36
N GLY A 282 8.39 32.52 16.45
CA GLY A 282 7.71 32.16 17.69
C GLY A 282 6.45 32.98 18.00
N THR A 283 6.07 33.92 17.15
CA THR A 283 4.81 34.67 17.35
C THR A 283 3.62 33.73 17.12
N GLN A 284 2.77 33.58 18.12
CA GLN A 284 1.58 32.75 18.04
C GLN A 284 0.44 33.55 17.41
N ARG A 285 -0.27 32.94 16.45
CA ARG A 285 -1.52 33.49 15.94
C ARG A 285 -2.65 33.11 16.88
N GLU A 286 -3.49 34.06 17.26
CA GLU A 286 -4.61 33.84 18.19
C GLU A 286 -5.78 33.04 17.58
N GLU A 287 -5.74 32.76 16.30
CA GLU A 287 -6.78 31.97 15.62
C GLU A 287 -6.61 30.50 15.90
N TYR A 288 -7.66 29.89 16.45
CA TYR A 288 -7.78 28.45 16.65
C TYR A 288 -8.63 27.84 15.55
N PHE A 289 -8.13 26.81 14.95
CA PHE A 289 -8.85 26.04 13.94
C PHE A 289 -9.36 24.75 14.58
N PRO A 290 -10.68 24.46 14.52
CA PRO A 290 -11.19 23.17 14.98
C PRO A 290 -10.61 22.07 14.07
N ALA A 291 -10.01 21.05 14.68
CA ALA A 291 -9.48 19.90 13.98
C ALA A 291 -10.06 18.62 14.57
N GLU A 292 -10.36 17.64 13.73
CA GLU A 292 -10.99 16.36 14.13
C GLU A 292 -9.99 15.35 14.72
N GLY A 293 -8.76 15.75 14.92
CA GLY A 293 -7.68 14.84 15.31
C GLY A 293 -6.88 14.35 14.10
N VAL A 294 -5.56 14.39 14.26
CA VAL A 294 -4.64 13.99 13.18
C VAL A 294 -4.56 12.49 13.08
N LYS A 295 -4.67 11.98 11.86
CA LYS A 295 -4.43 10.57 11.53
C LYS A 295 -3.37 10.47 10.45
N ALA A 296 -2.57 9.42 10.56
CA ALA A 296 -1.60 9.03 9.55
C ALA A 296 -1.83 7.57 9.19
N GLU A 297 -2.02 7.26 7.92
CA GLU A 297 -2.38 5.92 7.47
C GLU A 297 -1.59 5.53 6.22
N ARG A 298 -0.98 4.33 6.23
CA ARG A 298 -0.53 3.66 5.02
C ARG A 298 -1.67 2.78 4.53
N ARG A 299 -2.41 3.30 3.55
CA ARG A 299 -3.63 2.66 3.04
C ARG A 299 -3.33 1.44 2.17
N VAL A 300 -4.24 0.47 2.23
CA VAL A 300 -4.30 -0.68 1.32
C VAL A 300 -5.66 -0.68 0.64
N PRO A 301 -5.74 -0.81 -0.69
CA PRO A 301 -7.02 -0.82 -1.39
C PRO A 301 -7.87 -2.04 -1.01
N ASP A 302 -9.17 -1.94 -1.20
CA ASP A 302 -10.08 -3.08 -1.08
C ASP A 302 -10.02 -3.91 -2.36
N LEU A 303 -9.64 -5.18 -2.23
CA LEU A 303 -9.41 -6.06 -3.37
C LEU A 303 -10.18 -7.37 -3.21
N GLU A 304 -10.90 -7.76 -4.26
CA GLU A 304 -11.64 -9.02 -4.35
C GLU A 304 -10.96 -10.01 -5.30
N TYR A 305 -10.38 -9.49 -6.38
CA TYR A 305 -9.68 -10.26 -7.40
C TYR A 305 -8.20 -9.94 -7.35
N LEU A 306 -7.37 -10.97 -7.20
CA LEU A 306 -5.94 -10.84 -6.95
C LEU A 306 -5.13 -11.75 -7.85
N THR A 307 -4.02 -11.27 -8.33
CA THR A 307 -3.00 -12.06 -9.01
C THR A 307 -1.60 -11.51 -8.73
N GLU A 308 -0.59 -12.38 -8.77
CA GLU A 308 0.82 -11.97 -8.77
C GLU A 308 1.34 -12.00 -10.21
N CYS A 309 2.05 -10.95 -10.58
CA CYS A 309 2.77 -10.88 -11.85
C CYS A 309 3.96 -9.93 -11.71
N ASP A 310 5.13 -10.38 -12.15
CA ASP A 310 6.37 -9.58 -12.16
C ASP A 310 6.74 -8.98 -10.79
N ASN A 311 6.65 -9.81 -9.75
CA ASN A 311 6.94 -9.43 -8.36
C ASN A 311 6.09 -8.24 -7.85
N ARG A 312 4.85 -8.18 -8.33
CA ARG A 312 3.80 -7.26 -7.88
C ARG A 312 2.52 -8.05 -7.66
N VAL A 313 1.77 -7.63 -6.66
CA VAL A 313 0.38 -8.06 -6.54
C VAL A 313 -0.49 -7.04 -7.24
N TRP A 314 -1.30 -7.54 -8.15
CA TRP A 314 -2.32 -6.80 -8.89
C TRP A 314 -3.68 -7.17 -8.34
N GLY A 315 -4.60 -6.22 -8.29
CA GLY A 315 -5.95 -6.52 -7.86
C GLY A 315 -6.94 -5.42 -8.20
N CYS A 316 -8.21 -5.81 -8.13
CA CYS A 316 -9.36 -4.90 -8.28
C CYS A 316 -10.52 -5.40 -7.42
N SER A 317 -11.53 -4.57 -7.29
CA SER A 317 -12.78 -4.94 -6.62
C SER A 317 -13.99 -4.65 -7.50
N SER A 318 -15.13 -5.26 -7.16
CA SER A 318 -16.41 -4.99 -7.83
C SER A 318 -17.02 -3.63 -7.44
N SER A 319 -16.45 -2.94 -6.45
CA SER A 319 -16.93 -1.62 -5.99
C SER A 319 -16.34 -0.44 -6.77
N GLU A 320 -15.20 -0.67 -7.44
CA GLU A 320 -14.45 0.38 -8.13
C GLU A 320 -13.98 -0.08 -9.51
N ASN A 321 -13.90 0.85 -10.47
CA ASN A 321 -13.32 0.58 -11.79
C ASN A 321 -11.83 0.91 -11.84
N VAL A 322 -11.08 0.51 -10.78
CA VAL A 322 -9.64 0.77 -10.66
C VAL A 322 -8.90 -0.55 -10.50
N ILE A 323 -7.84 -0.71 -11.28
CA ILE A 323 -6.87 -1.79 -11.12
C ILE A 323 -5.68 -1.21 -10.36
N TYR A 324 -5.36 -1.81 -9.23
CA TYR A 324 -4.22 -1.46 -8.39
C TYR A 324 -3.08 -2.44 -8.58
N ALA A 325 -1.85 -1.95 -8.45
CA ALA A 325 -0.68 -2.79 -8.24
C ALA A 325 0.18 -2.25 -7.12
N CYS A 326 0.64 -3.12 -6.25
CA CYS A 326 1.57 -2.73 -5.19
C CYS A 326 2.92 -2.26 -5.76
N LYS A 327 3.70 -1.57 -4.96
CA LYS A 327 5.09 -1.25 -5.26
C LYS A 327 5.88 -2.52 -5.54
N LEU A 328 6.84 -2.45 -6.45
CA LEU A 328 7.65 -3.61 -6.86
C LEU A 328 8.32 -4.28 -5.65
N GLY A 329 7.98 -5.54 -5.41
CA GLY A 329 8.49 -6.33 -4.30
C GLY A 329 8.01 -5.93 -2.91
N ASP A 330 7.12 -4.93 -2.79
CA ASP A 330 6.60 -4.43 -1.51
C ASP A 330 5.07 -4.41 -1.48
N PRO A 331 4.44 -5.48 -1.02
CA PRO A 331 2.98 -5.59 -0.98
C PRO A 331 2.32 -4.75 0.13
N THR A 332 3.08 -4.06 0.95
CA THR A 332 2.55 -3.14 1.96
C THR A 332 2.30 -1.73 1.43
N ASN A 333 2.85 -1.38 0.25
CA ASN A 333 2.80 -0.04 -0.31
C ASN A 333 2.06 -0.02 -1.65
N TRP A 334 0.88 0.63 -1.68
CA TRP A 334 -0.04 0.63 -2.82
C TRP A 334 -0.24 2.00 -3.47
N PHE A 335 0.25 3.07 -2.83
CA PHE A 335 0.04 4.46 -3.26
C PHE A 335 1.35 5.23 -3.42
N SER A 336 2.44 4.53 -3.77
CA SER A 336 3.74 5.16 -4.03
C SER A 336 3.81 5.64 -5.49
N TYR A 337 3.79 6.95 -5.71
CA TYR A 337 3.82 7.57 -7.03
C TYR A 337 4.95 8.59 -7.09
N ARG A 338 6.18 8.12 -7.28
CA ARG A 338 7.39 8.94 -7.31
C ARG A 338 7.92 9.22 -8.72
N GLY A 339 7.31 8.58 -9.73
CA GLY A 339 7.77 8.63 -11.10
C GLY A 339 8.93 7.68 -11.41
N ILE A 340 9.10 6.61 -10.63
CA ILE A 340 10.13 5.58 -10.84
C ILE A 340 9.50 4.23 -11.21
N ALA A 341 10.26 3.37 -11.87
CA ALA A 341 9.79 2.07 -12.34
C ALA A 341 9.30 1.12 -11.22
N ALA A 342 9.74 1.34 -9.98
CA ALA A 342 9.33 0.54 -8.83
C ALA A 342 8.00 0.98 -8.20
N ASP A 343 7.42 2.09 -8.64
CA ASP A 343 6.21 2.66 -8.05
C ASP A 343 4.98 1.76 -8.17
N SER A 344 3.99 2.06 -7.34
CA SER A 344 2.66 1.47 -7.41
C SER A 344 1.91 1.92 -8.67
N TYR A 345 0.84 1.22 -9.02
CA TYR A 345 -0.06 1.63 -10.11
C TYR A 345 -1.49 1.70 -9.59
N ALA A 346 -2.23 2.68 -10.07
CA ALA A 346 -3.68 2.77 -9.97
C ALA A 346 -4.20 3.22 -11.34
N VAL A 347 -4.89 2.34 -12.03
CA VAL A 347 -5.36 2.59 -13.40
C VAL A 347 -6.88 2.50 -13.42
N THR A 348 -7.53 3.62 -13.70
CA THR A 348 -8.97 3.65 -13.90
C THR A 348 -9.32 3.07 -15.26
N VAL A 349 -10.18 2.08 -15.27
CA VAL A 349 -10.68 1.43 -16.49
C VAL A 349 -12.03 2.06 -16.84
N GLY A 350 -12.14 2.60 -18.07
CA GLY A 350 -13.40 3.11 -18.59
C GLY A 350 -14.34 1.95 -18.91
N SER A 351 -15.15 1.57 -17.95
CA SER A 351 -16.15 0.51 -18.08
C SER A 351 -17.51 1.04 -17.60
N ASP A 352 -18.57 0.63 -18.27
CA ASP A 352 -19.95 0.98 -17.90
C ASP A 352 -20.48 0.13 -16.72
N GLY A 353 -19.70 -0.84 -16.25
CA GLY A 353 -20.07 -1.73 -15.16
C GLY A 353 -18.88 -2.11 -14.29
N PRO A 354 -19.14 -2.66 -13.09
CA PRO A 354 -18.10 -3.13 -12.18
C PRO A 354 -17.35 -4.34 -12.75
N PHE A 355 -16.17 -4.60 -12.19
CA PHE A 355 -15.44 -5.85 -12.45
C PHE A 355 -16.24 -7.07 -11.94
N THR A 356 -16.24 -8.15 -12.71
CA THR A 356 -16.95 -9.40 -12.40
C THR A 356 -16.02 -10.61 -12.50
#